data_4bc3912875ad37b2c6659d3fa43a94d3
#
_entry.id   4bc3912875ad37b2c6659d3fa43a94d3
#
_cell.length_a   1.000
_cell.length_b   1.000
_cell.length_c   1.000
_cell.angle_alpha   90.00
_cell.angle_beta   90.00
_cell.angle_gamma   90.00
#
_symmetry.space_group_name_H-M   'P 1'
#
loop_
_entity.id
_entity.type
_entity.pdbx_description
1 polymer ?
#
loop_
_entity_poly.entity_id
_entity_poly.type
_entity_poly.pdbx_seq_one_letter_code
_entity_poly.pdbx_strand_id
1 'polypeptide(L)'
;MKEKISKIDKNFYTDIFIKTSFQNEFEAGGVIPPIAKNQVSTISNKNKTFYSLAHSSPHYSIQTRIEKFLLKNIPLSASSFAFRKERSYLHYLEPHTQNVKYCHLDIVSFFHSIDVNIVRDTFSVYFSDEFLVKEKQSLLDAFMASVTLTAELDGVEKTFIPMGFKSSPSISNIIFRKIDILIQKFCDKNKITYTRYADDLSFSTKKENNILSSTFFINEISSILSINKFKLNKSKYLYKEGTISLGGYVIENILKDNSSGNIRLSSSKLNALYKALYEIKKGSSSKHICIKVFNLKLKRFIYKKNKEKFEAKFYSSQLKNKLLGYRSYLLSFVIFHKKYKCINPIFLEKCVFLISEIESIMNRKF
;
A
#
# COMPACT_ATOMS: atom_id res chain seq x y z
N MET A 1 29.78 6.27 8.08
CA MET A 1 29.49 6.00 9.50
C MET A 1 28.02 5.69 9.63
N LYS A 2 27.62 4.50 10.11
CA LYS A 2 26.22 4.22 10.43
C LYS A 2 25.92 4.92 11.75
N GLU A 3 25.08 5.95 11.74
CA GLU A 3 24.53 6.47 12.99
C GLU A 3 23.89 5.31 13.75
N LYS A 4 24.40 5.05 14.94
CA LYS A 4 23.82 4.08 15.85
C LYS A 4 22.46 4.65 16.24
N ILE A 5 21.36 4.05 15.80
CA ILE A 5 20.03 4.44 16.27
C ILE A 5 20.09 4.29 17.80
N SER A 6 19.98 5.39 18.52
CA SER A 6 19.88 5.36 19.99
C SER A 6 18.63 4.58 20.35
N LYS A 7 18.75 3.66 21.32
CA LYS A 7 17.58 2.95 21.83
C LYS A 7 16.60 3.96 22.43
N ILE A 8 15.31 3.71 22.21
CA ILE A 8 14.22 4.47 22.83
C ILE A 8 14.22 4.13 24.31
N ASP A 9 14.49 5.11 25.14
CA ASP A 9 14.40 5.03 26.60
C ASP A 9 13.00 5.42 27.11
N LYS A 10 12.81 5.30 28.41
CA LYS A 10 11.53 5.62 29.07
C LYS A 10 11.14 7.08 28.88
N ASN A 11 12.08 8.01 28.97
CA ASN A 11 11.80 9.44 28.85
C ASN A 11 11.30 9.77 27.44
N PHE A 12 12.02 9.29 26.40
CA PHE A 12 11.58 9.44 25.01
C PHE A 12 10.22 8.82 24.78
N TYR A 13 9.98 7.60 25.27
CA TYR A 13 8.72 6.90 25.11
C TYR A 13 7.56 7.69 25.73
N THR A 14 7.75 8.16 26.95
CA THR A 14 6.74 8.94 27.69
C THR A 14 6.48 10.28 27.01
N ASP A 15 7.53 11.05 26.72
CA ASP A 15 7.38 12.40 26.17
C ASP A 15 6.84 12.42 24.75
N ILE A 16 7.27 11.47 23.91
CA ILE A 16 6.95 11.46 22.49
C ILE A 16 5.70 10.63 22.20
N PHE A 17 5.51 9.48 22.83
CA PHE A 17 4.38 8.59 22.47
C PHE A 17 3.17 8.74 23.37
N ILE A 18 3.33 9.04 24.66
CA ILE A 18 2.26 8.97 25.65
C ILE A 18 1.69 10.34 26.03
N LYS A 19 2.53 11.30 26.37
CA LYS A 19 2.24 12.54 27.11
C LYS A 19 0.95 13.32 26.75
N THR A 20 0.41 13.10 25.56
CA THR A 20 -0.84 13.76 25.12
C THR A 20 -2.00 12.78 24.89
N SER A 21 -1.78 11.48 24.99
CA SER A 21 -2.78 10.46 24.62
C SER A 21 -3.31 9.66 25.80
N PHE A 22 -2.48 9.48 26.83
CA PHE A 22 -2.80 8.71 28.04
C PHE A 22 -2.35 9.45 29.31
N GLN A 23 -2.34 10.77 29.29
CA GLN A 23 -1.76 11.51 30.41
C GLN A 23 -2.45 11.15 31.74
N ASN A 24 -3.79 11.08 31.78
CA ASN A 24 -4.54 10.77 32.98
C ASN A 24 -4.33 9.34 33.43
N GLU A 25 -4.37 8.36 32.50
CA GLU A 25 -4.16 6.94 32.82
C GLU A 25 -2.72 6.66 33.22
N PHE A 26 -1.76 7.35 32.59
CA PHE A 26 -0.35 7.21 32.89
C PHE A 26 0.04 7.86 34.23
N GLU A 27 -0.50 9.05 34.55
CA GLU A 27 -0.30 9.72 35.83
C GLU A 27 -0.91 8.93 36.98
N ALA A 28 -2.01 8.19 36.73
CA ALA A 28 -2.56 7.23 37.69
C ALA A 28 -1.71 5.93 37.86
N GLY A 29 -0.53 5.85 37.22
CA GLY A 29 0.36 4.68 37.31
C GLY A 29 -0.14 3.48 36.50
N GLY A 30 -1.03 3.71 35.52
CA GLY A 30 -1.58 2.67 34.66
C GLY A 30 -0.63 2.19 33.57
N VAL A 31 -0.82 0.94 33.16
CA VAL A 31 -0.17 0.37 31.97
C VAL A 31 -0.92 0.81 30.71
N ILE A 32 -0.26 0.84 29.55
CA ILE A 32 -0.93 1.00 28.27
C ILE A 32 -1.74 -0.29 28.00
N PRO A 33 -3.07 -0.23 27.96
CA PRO A 33 -3.87 -1.41 27.76
C PRO A 33 -3.79 -1.87 26.29
N PRO A 34 -4.05 -3.15 25.99
CA PRO A 34 -4.30 -3.59 24.61
C PRO A 34 -5.47 -2.82 23.98
N ILE A 35 -5.46 -2.71 22.66
CA ILE A 35 -6.52 -2.03 21.91
C ILE A 35 -7.85 -2.77 22.10
N ALA A 36 -8.84 -2.08 22.67
CA ALA A 36 -10.15 -2.64 22.93
C ALA A 36 -10.98 -2.78 21.64
N LYS A 37 -11.75 -3.87 21.53
CA LYS A 37 -12.59 -4.18 20.34
C LYS A 37 -13.59 -3.06 20.01
N ASN A 38 -14.13 -2.36 21.00
CA ASN A 38 -15.07 -1.24 20.82
C ASN A 38 -14.43 0.01 20.21
N GLN A 39 -13.10 0.13 20.20
CA GLN A 39 -12.35 1.21 19.56
C GLN A 39 -12.07 0.92 18.08
N VAL A 40 -12.40 -0.27 17.59
CA VAL A 40 -12.07 -0.72 16.24
C VAL A 40 -13.34 -1.00 15.46
N SER A 41 -13.48 -0.35 14.30
CA SER A 41 -14.51 -0.68 13.33
C SER A 41 -13.93 -1.59 12.23
N THR A 42 -14.74 -2.53 11.77
CA THR A 42 -14.35 -3.46 10.70
C THR A 42 -15.13 -3.19 9.42
N ILE A 43 -14.44 -3.27 8.28
CA ILE A 43 -15.05 -3.19 6.96
C ILE A 43 -14.61 -4.43 6.18
N SER A 44 -15.55 -5.34 5.93
CA SER A 44 -15.28 -6.52 5.10
C SER A 44 -15.60 -6.22 3.65
N ASN A 45 -14.66 -6.51 2.76
CA ASN A 45 -14.82 -6.39 1.32
C ASN A 45 -14.25 -7.62 0.64
N LYS A 46 -15.12 -8.39 -0.01
CA LYS A 46 -14.79 -9.71 -0.56
C LYS A 46 -14.18 -10.60 0.54
N ASN A 47 -12.95 -11.07 0.39
CA ASN A 47 -12.26 -11.95 1.33
C ASN A 47 -11.23 -11.21 2.20
N LYS A 48 -11.34 -9.87 2.32
CA LYS A 48 -10.40 -9.08 3.13
C LYS A 48 -11.16 -8.26 4.16
N THR A 49 -10.73 -8.33 5.41
CA THR A 49 -11.25 -7.50 6.52
C THR A 49 -10.25 -6.40 6.84
N PHE A 50 -10.74 -5.17 6.79
CA PHE A 50 -9.98 -3.97 7.17
C PHE A 50 -10.42 -3.53 8.56
N TYR A 51 -9.45 -3.16 9.37
CA TYR A 51 -9.65 -2.69 10.74
C TYR A 51 -9.32 -1.21 10.82
N SER A 52 -10.28 -0.40 11.24
CA SER A 52 -10.09 1.04 11.39
C SER A 52 -10.19 1.41 12.86
N LEU A 53 -9.11 1.95 13.40
CA LEU A 53 -9.06 2.46 14.76
C LEU A 53 -9.78 3.82 14.82
N ALA A 54 -10.64 4.02 15.83
CA ALA A 54 -11.36 5.27 16.02
C ALA A 54 -10.35 6.44 16.18
N HIS A 55 -10.62 7.56 15.53
CA HIS A 55 -9.76 8.75 15.63
C HIS A 55 -9.68 9.33 17.04
N SER A 56 -10.72 9.12 17.86
CA SER A 56 -10.78 9.51 19.26
C SER A 56 -10.02 8.54 20.18
N SER A 57 -9.59 7.38 19.67
CA SER A 57 -8.81 6.44 20.48
C SER A 57 -7.42 7.01 20.78
N PRO A 58 -6.95 6.93 22.05
CA PRO A 58 -5.57 7.26 22.39
C PRO A 58 -4.54 6.49 21.56
N HIS A 59 -4.80 5.21 21.27
CA HIS A 59 -3.94 4.38 20.43
C HIS A 59 -3.77 4.93 19.01
N TYR A 60 -4.78 5.61 18.44
CA TYR A 60 -4.65 6.25 17.13
C TYR A 60 -3.59 7.36 17.15
N SER A 61 -3.53 8.14 18.22
CA SER A 61 -2.52 9.19 18.42
C SER A 61 -1.14 8.58 18.64
N ILE A 62 -1.04 7.55 19.49
CA ILE A 62 0.21 6.81 19.73
C ILE A 62 0.75 6.22 18.44
N GLN A 63 -0.07 5.51 17.65
CA GLN A 63 0.36 4.94 16.37
C GLN A 63 0.85 6.02 15.39
N THR A 64 0.21 7.19 15.38
CA THR A 64 0.64 8.30 14.53
C THR A 64 2.05 8.78 14.90
N ARG A 65 2.39 8.80 16.18
CA ARG A 65 3.72 9.20 16.68
C ARG A 65 4.74 8.12 16.50
N ILE A 66 4.39 6.86 16.80
CA ILE A 66 5.23 5.69 16.50
C ILE A 66 5.61 5.70 15.02
N GLU A 67 4.65 5.90 14.12
CA GLU A 67 4.90 5.99 12.69
C GLU A 67 5.88 7.12 12.35
N LYS A 68 5.67 8.31 12.91
CA LYS A 68 6.48 9.50 12.61
C LYS A 68 7.89 9.44 13.19
N PHE A 69 8.03 9.01 14.44
CA PHE A 69 9.27 9.17 15.19
C PHE A 69 10.11 7.89 15.29
N LEU A 70 9.51 6.71 15.08
CA LEU A 70 10.22 5.43 15.08
C LEU A 70 10.22 4.79 13.68
N LEU A 71 9.05 4.37 13.17
CA LEU A 71 8.98 3.46 12.04
C LEU A 71 9.54 4.08 10.74
N LYS A 72 9.29 5.37 10.48
CA LYS A 72 9.82 6.07 9.30
C LYS A 72 11.33 6.26 9.30
N ASN A 73 11.96 6.17 10.46
CA ASN A 73 13.39 6.34 10.61
C ASN A 73 14.17 5.01 10.46
N ILE A 74 13.45 3.87 10.44
CA ILE A 74 14.07 2.57 10.24
C ILE A 74 14.31 2.34 8.74
N PRO A 75 15.57 2.07 8.32
CA PRO A 75 15.87 1.82 6.92
C PRO A 75 15.15 0.60 6.37
N LEU A 76 14.58 0.74 5.18
CA LEU A 76 13.89 -0.33 4.46
C LEU A 76 14.73 -0.89 3.32
N SER A 77 14.40 -2.09 2.85
CA SER A 77 15.02 -2.67 1.65
C SER A 77 14.81 -1.78 0.42
N ALA A 78 15.80 -1.70 -0.46
CA ALA A 78 15.70 -0.99 -1.73
C ALA A 78 14.62 -1.62 -2.65
N SER A 79 14.39 -2.91 -2.53
CA SER A 79 13.41 -3.68 -3.32
C SER A 79 11.96 -3.45 -2.88
N SER A 80 11.70 -2.82 -1.70
CA SER A 80 10.37 -2.51 -1.20
C SER A 80 9.87 -1.17 -1.72
N PHE A 81 8.71 -1.14 -2.38
CA PHE A 81 8.15 0.08 -2.99
C PHE A 81 6.83 0.54 -2.37
N ALA A 82 6.02 -0.36 -1.80
CA ALA A 82 4.77 0.01 -1.16
C ALA A 82 4.97 0.78 0.15
N PHE A 83 4.02 1.66 0.46
CA PHE A 83 3.95 2.41 1.72
C PHE A 83 5.16 3.28 2.03
N ARG A 84 5.86 3.74 1.00
CA ARG A 84 7.06 4.59 1.11
C ARG A 84 6.82 5.95 0.48
N LYS A 85 7.33 7.00 1.14
CA LYS A 85 7.37 8.34 0.57
C LYS A 85 8.15 8.32 -0.76
N GLU A 86 7.67 9.09 -1.74
CA GLU A 86 8.31 9.25 -3.08
C GLU A 86 8.41 7.95 -3.89
N ARG A 87 7.73 6.88 -3.47
CA ARG A 87 7.60 5.63 -4.23
C ARG A 87 6.15 5.43 -4.67
N SER A 88 5.97 4.96 -5.89
CA SER A 88 4.66 4.66 -6.46
C SER A 88 4.66 3.29 -7.12
N TYR A 89 3.51 2.85 -7.57
CA TYR A 89 3.39 1.61 -8.34
C TYR A 89 4.20 1.65 -9.65
N LEU A 90 4.37 2.84 -10.25
CA LEU A 90 5.23 3.01 -11.43
C LEU A 90 6.71 2.74 -11.11
N HIS A 91 7.19 3.17 -9.94
CA HIS A 91 8.57 2.86 -9.49
C HIS A 91 8.78 1.37 -9.23
N TYR A 92 7.73 0.65 -8.80
CA TYR A 92 7.78 -0.80 -8.64
C TYR A 92 7.90 -1.54 -9.97
N LEU A 93 7.27 -1.02 -11.03
CA LEU A 93 7.27 -1.62 -12.36
C LEU A 93 8.47 -1.22 -13.23
N GLU A 94 9.01 -0.03 -13.02
CA GLU A 94 10.05 0.57 -13.87
C GLU A 94 11.29 -0.35 -14.04
N PRO A 95 11.86 -0.97 -12.98
CA PRO A 95 13.05 -1.82 -13.13
C PRO A 95 12.83 -3.03 -14.05
N HIS A 96 11.58 -3.45 -14.22
CA HIS A 96 11.21 -4.60 -15.05
C HIS A 96 11.08 -4.30 -16.54
N THR A 97 11.07 -3.02 -16.94
CA THR A 97 10.88 -2.61 -18.34
C THR A 97 12.03 -3.02 -19.27
N GLN A 98 13.19 -3.33 -18.70
CA GLN A 98 14.36 -3.79 -19.45
C GLN A 98 14.40 -5.30 -19.68
N ASN A 99 13.40 -6.03 -19.18
CA ASN A 99 13.35 -7.49 -19.19
C ASN A 99 12.19 -8.00 -20.04
N VAL A 100 12.22 -9.30 -20.37
CA VAL A 100 11.27 -9.93 -21.31
C VAL A 100 10.47 -11.04 -20.64
N LYS A 101 11.05 -11.71 -19.65
CA LYS A 101 10.40 -12.77 -18.90
C LYS A 101 10.03 -12.24 -17.52
N TYR A 102 8.81 -12.51 -17.11
CA TYR A 102 8.21 -11.99 -15.90
C TYR A 102 7.61 -13.11 -15.07
N CYS A 103 7.84 -13.05 -13.77
CA CYS A 103 7.16 -13.88 -12.80
C CYS A 103 6.57 -12.98 -11.71
N HIS A 104 5.30 -13.20 -11.38
CA HIS A 104 4.61 -12.51 -10.29
C HIS A 104 4.12 -13.54 -9.28
N LEU A 105 4.42 -13.28 -8.01
CA LEU A 105 4.05 -14.10 -6.87
C LEU A 105 3.31 -13.24 -5.84
N ASP A 106 2.36 -13.85 -5.12
CA ASP A 106 1.56 -13.19 -4.08
C ASP A 106 1.70 -13.95 -2.76
N ILE A 107 1.69 -13.24 -1.65
CA ILE A 107 1.79 -13.83 -0.31
C ILE A 107 0.39 -13.99 0.28
N VAL A 108 0.09 -15.18 0.80
CA VAL A 108 -1.20 -15.49 1.44
C VAL A 108 -1.36 -14.64 2.71
N SER A 109 -2.47 -13.92 2.80
CA SER A 109 -2.89 -13.20 4.02
C SER A 109 -1.78 -12.36 4.66
N PHE A 110 -0.99 -11.64 3.86
CA PHE A 110 0.28 -10.99 4.21
C PHE A 110 0.31 -10.36 5.62
N PHE A 111 -0.63 -9.46 5.95
CA PHE A 111 -0.66 -8.81 7.25
C PHE A 111 -0.97 -9.78 8.40
N HIS A 112 -1.95 -10.67 8.21
CA HIS A 112 -2.37 -11.63 9.23
C HIS A 112 -1.37 -12.80 9.38
N SER A 113 -0.46 -12.99 8.42
CA SER A 113 0.62 -13.99 8.50
C SER A 113 1.85 -13.48 9.25
N ILE A 114 1.89 -12.19 9.61
CA ILE A 114 2.98 -11.65 10.41
C ILE A 114 2.90 -12.21 11.82
N ASP A 115 3.87 -13.03 12.20
CA ASP A 115 3.98 -13.60 13.54
C ASP A 115 4.35 -12.49 14.54
N VAL A 116 3.53 -12.35 15.57
CA VAL A 116 3.69 -11.31 16.61
C VAL A 116 5.02 -11.45 17.36
N ASN A 117 5.51 -12.68 17.53
CA ASN A 117 6.82 -12.91 18.15
C ASN A 117 7.95 -12.36 17.27
N ILE A 118 7.86 -12.53 15.94
CA ILE A 118 8.83 -11.93 15.01
C ILE A 118 8.77 -10.40 15.06
N VAL A 119 7.59 -9.81 15.26
CA VAL A 119 7.46 -8.36 15.48
C VAL A 119 8.20 -7.98 16.77
N ARG A 120 7.93 -8.67 17.87
CA ARG A 120 8.57 -8.43 19.17
C ARG A 120 10.09 -8.52 19.05
N ASP A 121 10.63 -9.59 18.50
CA ASP A 121 12.07 -9.82 18.33
C ASP A 121 12.71 -8.75 17.44
N THR A 122 12.03 -8.38 16.34
CA THR A 122 12.54 -7.35 15.43
C THR A 122 12.62 -5.98 16.10
N PHE A 123 11.65 -5.64 16.94
CA PHE A 123 11.58 -4.32 17.56
C PHE A 123 12.31 -4.24 18.91
N SER A 124 12.65 -5.35 19.55
CA SER A 124 13.38 -5.37 20.82
C SER A 124 14.69 -4.57 20.78
N VAL A 125 15.39 -4.58 19.65
CA VAL A 125 16.66 -3.87 19.47
C VAL A 125 16.54 -2.34 19.49
N TYR A 126 15.32 -1.81 19.31
CA TYR A 126 15.06 -0.37 19.28
C TYR A 126 14.62 0.21 20.62
N PHE A 127 14.34 -0.62 21.63
CA PHE A 127 13.94 -0.20 22.96
C PHE A 127 15.02 -0.53 23.99
N SER A 128 15.16 0.32 25.01
CA SER A 128 15.94 -0.03 26.19
C SER A 128 15.22 -1.08 27.03
N ASP A 129 15.95 -1.75 27.92
CA ASP A 129 15.39 -2.77 28.80
C ASP A 129 14.62 -2.16 30.01
N GLU A 130 14.27 -0.88 29.92
CA GLU A 130 13.53 -0.15 30.94
C GLU A 130 12.06 -0.52 30.96
N PHE A 131 11.47 -0.37 32.14
CA PHE A 131 10.02 -0.51 32.34
C PHE A 131 9.32 0.85 32.20
N LEU A 132 8.24 0.89 31.41
CA LEU A 132 7.33 2.03 31.40
C LEU A 132 6.67 2.18 32.77
N VAL A 133 6.12 1.08 33.28
CA VAL A 133 5.61 0.95 34.64
C VAL A 133 6.40 -0.15 35.32
N LYS A 134 7.14 0.20 36.40
CA LYS A 134 8.05 -0.71 37.08
C LYS A 134 7.40 -2.06 37.38
N GLU A 135 8.07 -3.14 36.98
CA GLU A 135 7.66 -4.54 37.18
C GLU A 135 6.30 -4.94 36.53
N LYS A 136 5.63 -4.02 35.79
CA LYS A 136 4.32 -4.28 35.17
C LYS A 136 4.36 -4.29 33.65
N GLN A 137 5.08 -3.34 33.04
CA GLN A 137 5.11 -3.22 31.57
C GLN A 137 6.43 -2.66 31.08
N SER A 138 7.12 -3.42 30.23
CA SER A 138 8.29 -2.93 29.49
C SER A 138 7.90 -1.94 28.39
N LEU A 139 8.87 -1.17 27.87
CA LEU A 139 8.66 -0.28 26.73
C LEU A 139 8.23 -1.05 25.49
N LEU A 140 8.80 -2.22 25.28
CA LEU A 140 8.44 -3.11 24.16
C LEU A 140 7.01 -3.64 24.31
N ASP A 141 6.56 -4.00 25.54
CA ASP A 141 5.18 -4.45 25.76
C ASP A 141 4.17 -3.32 25.49
N ALA A 142 4.50 -2.11 25.92
CA ALA A 142 3.68 -0.93 25.64
C ALA A 142 3.58 -0.63 24.13
N PHE A 143 4.69 -0.78 23.41
CA PHE A 143 4.69 -0.69 21.94
C PHE A 143 3.79 -1.78 21.33
N MET A 144 3.97 -3.04 21.72
CA MET A 144 3.16 -4.17 21.20
C MET A 144 1.66 -3.97 21.49
N ALA A 145 1.29 -3.55 22.69
CA ALA A 145 -0.10 -3.22 23.05
C ALA A 145 -0.70 -2.11 22.14
N SER A 146 0.15 -1.20 21.65
CA SER A 146 -0.29 -0.08 20.81
C SER A 146 -0.43 -0.42 19.32
N VAL A 147 0.20 -1.49 18.82
CA VAL A 147 0.26 -1.78 17.37
C VAL A 147 -0.39 -3.10 16.97
N THR A 148 -0.73 -3.96 17.92
CA THR A 148 -1.39 -5.24 17.68
C THR A 148 -2.88 -5.18 18.07
N LEU A 149 -3.66 -6.11 17.54
CA LEU A 149 -5.07 -6.32 17.87
C LEU A 149 -5.28 -7.79 18.20
N THR A 150 -5.99 -8.06 19.31
CA THR A 150 -6.48 -9.40 19.61
C THR A 150 -7.95 -9.49 19.20
N ALA A 151 -8.25 -10.34 18.24
CA ALA A 151 -9.60 -10.56 17.73
C ALA A 151 -9.75 -11.99 17.21
N GLU A 152 -11.00 -12.39 17.00
CA GLU A 152 -11.32 -13.68 16.42
C GLU A 152 -11.00 -13.68 14.92
N LEU A 153 -10.19 -14.63 14.49
CA LEU A 153 -9.88 -14.92 13.09
C LEU A 153 -10.14 -16.42 12.84
N ASP A 154 -11.04 -16.72 11.92
CA ASP A 154 -11.42 -18.10 11.58
C ASP A 154 -11.83 -18.95 12.79
N GLY A 155 -12.62 -18.35 13.72
CA GLY A 155 -13.10 -19.01 14.94
C GLY A 155 -12.08 -19.15 16.06
N VAL A 156 -10.88 -18.58 15.92
CA VAL A 156 -9.81 -18.64 16.94
C VAL A 156 -9.39 -17.23 17.34
N GLU A 157 -9.29 -16.97 18.64
CA GLU A 157 -8.76 -15.71 19.14
C GLU A 157 -7.25 -15.64 18.87
N LYS A 158 -6.82 -14.62 18.13
CA LYS A 158 -5.42 -14.39 17.74
C LYS A 158 -5.04 -12.93 17.94
N THR A 159 -3.78 -12.71 18.29
CA THR A 159 -3.15 -11.40 18.25
C THR A 159 -2.37 -11.27 16.94
N PHE A 160 -2.57 -10.18 16.23
CA PHE A 160 -1.98 -9.97 14.90
C PHE A 160 -1.77 -8.49 14.59
N ILE A 161 -1.06 -8.19 13.49
CA ILE A 161 -0.92 -6.84 12.91
C ILE A 161 -2.12 -6.60 11.99
N PRO A 162 -3.09 -5.73 12.35
CA PRO A 162 -4.32 -5.59 11.59
C PRO A 162 -4.14 -4.77 10.31
N MET A 163 -4.70 -5.24 9.21
CA MET A 163 -4.75 -4.48 7.97
C MET A 163 -5.65 -3.25 8.12
N GLY A 164 -5.08 -2.05 7.98
CA GLY A 164 -5.79 -0.77 8.09
C GLY A 164 -5.35 0.11 9.26
N PHE A 165 -4.57 -0.40 10.22
CA PHE A 165 -3.93 0.43 11.22
C PHE A 165 -2.81 1.27 10.59
N LYS A 166 -2.56 2.46 11.14
CA LYS A 166 -1.54 3.40 10.62
C LYS A 166 -0.13 2.82 10.63
N SER A 167 0.22 2.07 11.66
CA SER A 167 1.56 1.49 11.86
C SER A 167 1.79 0.22 11.04
N SER A 168 0.74 -0.52 10.69
CA SER A 168 0.85 -1.85 10.06
C SER A 168 1.64 -1.85 8.73
N PRO A 169 1.48 -0.87 7.82
CA PRO A 169 2.25 -0.84 6.58
C PRO A 169 3.76 -0.73 6.80
N SER A 170 4.20 0.14 7.71
CA SER A 170 5.63 0.32 8.02
C SER A 170 6.19 -0.88 8.78
N ILE A 171 5.45 -1.42 9.75
CA ILE A 171 5.83 -2.64 10.47
C ILE A 171 6.01 -3.80 9.49
N SER A 172 5.07 -4.02 8.57
CA SER A 172 5.18 -5.10 7.58
C SER A 172 6.43 -4.98 6.71
N ASN A 173 6.79 -3.79 6.27
CA ASN A 173 8.01 -3.55 5.50
C ASN A 173 9.29 -3.79 6.32
N ILE A 174 9.30 -3.40 7.60
CA ILE A 174 10.45 -3.62 8.51
C ILE A 174 10.65 -5.12 8.76
N ILE A 175 9.58 -5.85 9.06
CA ILE A 175 9.61 -7.30 9.26
C ILE A 175 10.10 -8.01 7.99
N PHE A 176 9.65 -7.57 6.83
CA PHE A 176 10.02 -8.19 5.56
C PHE A 176 11.42 -7.83 5.06
N ARG A 177 12.10 -6.86 5.69
CA ARG A 177 13.43 -6.39 5.25
C ARG A 177 14.48 -7.50 5.15
N LYS A 178 14.53 -8.41 6.12
CA LYS A 178 15.46 -9.56 6.10
C LYS A 178 15.16 -10.49 4.91
N ILE A 179 13.89 -10.75 4.68
CA ILE A 179 13.41 -11.56 3.55
C ILE A 179 13.79 -10.89 2.22
N ASP A 180 13.50 -9.60 2.06
CA ASP A 180 13.89 -8.82 0.87
C ASP A 180 15.39 -8.92 0.59
N ILE A 181 16.24 -8.83 1.62
CA ILE A 181 17.70 -8.91 1.47
C ILE A 181 18.11 -10.31 0.97
N LEU A 182 17.51 -11.37 1.49
CA LEU A 182 17.81 -12.74 1.07
C LEU A 182 17.34 -12.99 -0.36
N ILE A 183 16.11 -12.57 -0.71
CA ILE A 183 15.59 -12.66 -2.06
C ILE A 183 16.48 -11.85 -3.02
N GLN A 184 16.87 -10.64 -2.65
CA GLN A 184 17.73 -9.80 -3.49
C GLN A 184 19.10 -10.47 -3.75
N LYS A 185 19.74 -11.03 -2.72
CA LYS A 185 21.00 -11.76 -2.88
C LYS A 185 20.87 -12.96 -3.84
N PHE A 186 19.78 -13.71 -3.71
CA PHE A 186 19.48 -14.81 -4.64
C PHE A 186 19.27 -14.28 -6.08
N CYS A 187 18.52 -13.19 -6.22
CA CYS A 187 18.22 -12.57 -7.50
C CYS A 187 19.47 -12.01 -8.18
N ASP A 188 20.33 -11.32 -7.43
CA ASP A 188 21.60 -10.76 -7.95
C ASP A 188 22.50 -11.87 -8.51
N LYS A 189 22.66 -12.97 -7.77
CA LYS A 189 23.44 -14.14 -8.20
C LYS A 189 22.92 -14.74 -9.52
N ASN A 190 21.60 -14.71 -9.73
CA ASN A 190 20.94 -15.33 -10.88
C ASN A 190 20.53 -14.31 -11.97
N LYS A 191 20.99 -13.05 -11.88
CA LYS A 191 20.67 -11.98 -12.84
C LYS A 191 19.15 -11.76 -12.99
N ILE A 192 18.42 -11.77 -11.88
CA ILE A 192 16.99 -11.53 -11.77
C ILE A 192 16.77 -10.13 -11.22
N THR A 193 15.92 -9.34 -11.86
CA THR A 193 15.40 -8.09 -11.29
C THR A 193 14.28 -8.41 -10.32
N TYR A 194 14.35 -7.90 -9.09
CA TYR A 194 13.37 -8.12 -8.04
C TYR A 194 12.84 -6.80 -7.48
N THR A 195 11.53 -6.71 -7.36
CA THR A 195 10.84 -5.63 -6.62
C THR A 195 9.65 -6.18 -5.85
N ARG A 196 9.26 -5.48 -4.75
CA ARG A 196 8.09 -5.85 -3.94
C ARG A 196 7.16 -4.66 -3.71
N TYR A 197 5.87 -4.89 -3.88
CA TYR A 197 4.81 -3.95 -3.53
C TYR A 197 3.83 -4.59 -2.53
N ALA A 198 4.07 -4.41 -1.24
CA ALA A 198 3.36 -5.10 -0.13
C ALA A 198 3.49 -6.62 -0.21
N ASP A 199 2.39 -7.32 -0.54
CA ASP A 199 2.27 -8.76 -0.75
C ASP A 199 2.67 -9.22 -2.16
N ASP A 200 2.77 -8.28 -3.12
CA ASP A 200 3.11 -8.57 -4.51
C ASP A 200 4.63 -8.60 -4.72
N LEU A 201 5.18 -9.74 -5.13
CA LEU A 201 6.58 -9.95 -5.48
C LEU A 201 6.70 -10.04 -7.00
N SER A 202 7.45 -9.15 -7.62
CA SER A 202 7.73 -9.20 -9.06
C SER A 202 9.18 -9.51 -9.35
N PHE A 203 9.36 -10.40 -10.30
CA PHE A 203 10.65 -10.85 -10.79
C PHE A 203 10.69 -10.76 -12.31
N SER A 204 11.84 -10.41 -12.88
CA SER A 204 12.00 -10.42 -14.33
C SER A 204 13.44 -10.68 -14.74
N THR A 205 13.60 -11.23 -15.96
CA THR A 205 14.91 -11.56 -16.53
C THR A 205 14.96 -11.21 -18.00
N LYS A 206 16.20 -11.19 -18.55
CA LYS A 206 16.42 -11.13 -19.98
C LYS A 206 15.96 -12.43 -20.68
N LYS A 207 15.90 -12.40 -22.02
CA LYS A 207 15.36 -13.49 -22.86
C LYS A 207 16.10 -14.82 -22.64
N GLU A 208 17.40 -14.76 -22.47
CA GLU A 208 18.28 -15.95 -22.38
C GLU A 208 18.15 -16.68 -21.03
N ASN A 209 17.64 -16.01 -20.01
CA ASN A 209 17.56 -16.58 -18.67
C ASN A 209 16.18 -17.21 -18.43
N ASN A 210 16.16 -18.54 -18.28
CA ASN A 210 14.94 -19.35 -18.10
C ASN A 210 14.63 -19.68 -16.62
N ILE A 211 15.39 -19.16 -15.67
CA ILE A 211 15.28 -19.55 -14.25
C ILE A 211 13.87 -19.31 -13.69
N LEU A 212 13.16 -18.25 -14.10
CA LEU A 212 11.84 -17.89 -13.56
C LEU A 212 10.74 -18.94 -13.85
N SER A 213 10.92 -19.78 -14.87
CA SER A 213 9.98 -20.87 -15.19
C SER A 213 10.33 -22.19 -14.48
N SER A 214 11.46 -22.24 -13.74
CA SER A 214 11.92 -23.46 -13.08
C SER A 214 11.24 -23.67 -11.72
N THR A 215 11.05 -24.94 -11.36
CA THR A 215 10.61 -25.33 -10.00
C THR A 215 11.62 -24.94 -8.94
N PHE A 216 12.92 -24.95 -9.28
CA PHE A 216 13.99 -24.50 -8.40
C PHE A 216 13.76 -23.06 -7.92
N PHE A 217 13.45 -22.13 -8.84
CA PHE A 217 13.18 -20.73 -8.47
C PHE A 217 12.04 -20.61 -7.45
N ILE A 218 10.91 -21.26 -7.70
CA ILE A 218 9.75 -21.22 -6.80
C ILE A 218 10.06 -21.81 -5.44
N ASN A 219 10.80 -22.93 -5.41
CA ASN A 219 11.19 -23.58 -4.17
C ASN A 219 12.13 -22.70 -3.34
N GLU A 220 13.11 -22.05 -3.96
CA GLU A 220 14.02 -21.12 -3.28
C GLU A 220 13.26 -19.91 -2.68
N ILE A 221 12.40 -19.26 -3.46
CA ILE A 221 11.59 -18.15 -2.94
C ILE A 221 10.69 -18.63 -1.80
N SER A 222 10.04 -19.79 -1.94
CA SER A 222 9.21 -20.38 -0.88
C SER A 222 10.00 -20.67 0.39
N SER A 223 11.22 -21.22 0.25
CA SER A 223 12.13 -21.51 1.36
C SER A 223 12.52 -20.23 2.10
N ILE A 224 12.92 -19.19 1.38
CA ILE A 224 13.27 -17.89 1.97
C ILE A 224 12.07 -17.29 2.72
N LEU A 225 10.86 -17.33 2.14
CA LEU A 225 9.64 -16.83 2.77
C LEU A 225 9.29 -17.58 4.06
N SER A 226 9.55 -18.90 4.09
CA SER A 226 9.24 -19.75 5.25
C SER A 226 10.04 -19.39 6.51
N ILE A 227 11.16 -18.69 6.40
CA ILE A 227 11.98 -18.21 7.53
C ILE A 227 11.13 -17.35 8.49
N ASN A 228 10.22 -16.53 7.94
CA ASN A 228 9.28 -15.72 8.74
C ASN A 228 7.84 -16.26 8.62
N LYS A 229 7.68 -17.55 8.32
CA LYS A 229 6.39 -18.27 8.24
C LYS A 229 5.44 -17.76 7.14
N PHE A 230 5.92 -16.96 6.18
CA PHE A 230 5.12 -16.56 5.02
C PHE A 230 4.94 -17.72 4.02
N LYS A 231 3.80 -17.73 3.32
CA LYS A 231 3.46 -18.74 2.31
C LYS A 231 3.08 -18.10 1.00
N LEU A 232 3.53 -18.67 -0.12
CA LEU A 232 3.12 -18.27 -1.46
C LEU A 232 1.68 -18.67 -1.76
N ASN A 233 0.95 -17.79 -2.42
CA ASN A 233 -0.35 -18.08 -2.98
C ASN A 233 -0.20 -18.77 -4.35
N LYS A 234 -0.21 -20.10 -4.36
CA LYS A 234 -0.02 -20.87 -5.59
C LYS A 234 -1.05 -20.58 -6.67
N SER A 235 -2.28 -20.17 -6.30
CA SER A 235 -3.34 -19.86 -7.27
C SER A 235 -3.12 -18.54 -8.02
N LYS A 236 -2.22 -17.69 -7.52
CA LYS A 236 -1.88 -16.40 -8.12
C LYS A 236 -0.51 -16.36 -8.80
N TYR A 237 0.14 -17.52 -8.92
CA TYR A 237 1.38 -17.62 -9.70
C TYR A 237 1.13 -17.21 -11.15
N LEU A 238 1.92 -16.25 -11.64
CA LEU A 238 1.82 -15.77 -13.01
C LEU A 238 3.23 -15.71 -13.63
N TYR A 239 3.46 -16.51 -14.68
CA TYR A 239 4.63 -16.40 -15.55
C TYR A 239 4.19 -15.93 -16.94
N LYS A 240 4.89 -14.97 -17.51
CA LYS A 240 4.62 -14.39 -18.84
C LYS A 240 5.91 -13.99 -19.54
N GLU A 241 5.89 -14.02 -20.88
CA GLU A 241 6.96 -13.51 -21.73
C GLU A 241 6.44 -12.38 -22.61
N GLY A 242 7.27 -11.37 -22.85
CA GLY A 242 6.99 -10.22 -23.67
C GLY A 242 6.04 -9.19 -23.02
N THR A 243 4.92 -9.63 -22.48
CA THR A 243 3.91 -8.72 -21.90
C THR A 243 3.35 -9.28 -20.60
N ILE A 244 3.28 -8.44 -19.55
CA ILE A 244 2.63 -8.77 -18.29
C ILE A 244 1.66 -7.64 -17.87
N SER A 245 0.52 -8.03 -17.26
CA SER A 245 -0.45 -7.08 -16.69
C SER A 245 -0.55 -7.30 -15.18
N LEU A 246 -0.25 -6.25 -14.40
CA LEU A 246 -0.25 -6.25 -12.94
C LEU A 246 -1.09 -5.06 -12.43
N GLY A 247 -2.15 -5.33 -11.67
CA GLY A 247 -3.01 -4.29 -11.10
C GLY A 247 -3.66 -3.34 -12.12
N GLY A 248 -3.68 -3.72 -13.40
CA GLY A 248 -4.19 -2.91 -14.51
C GLY A 248 -3.13 -2.02 -15.16
N TYR A 249 -1.88 -2.15 -14.77
CA TYR A 249 -0.72 -1.65 -15.51
C TYR A 249 -0.18 -2.77 -16.38
N VAL A 250 0.33 -2.43 -17.55
CA VAL A 250 0.89 -3.37 -18.51
C VAL A 250 2.34 -2.99 -18.78
N ILE A 251 3.24 -3.93 -18.66
CA ILE A 251 4.62 -3.80 -19.16
C ILE A 251 4.68 -4.58 -20.48
N GLU A 252 5.14 -3.92 -21.53
CA GLU A 252 5.33 -4.52 -22.83
C GLU A 252 6.80 -4.37 -23.23
N ASN A 253 7.46 -5.48 -23.52
CA ASN A 253 8.78 -5.47 -24.13
C ASN A 253 8.68 -6.26 -25.44
N ILE A 254 8.36 -5.55 -26.51
CA ILE A 254 8.30 -6.11 -27.86
C ILE A 254 9.70 -5.96 -28.46
N LEU A 255 10.40 -7.08 -28.57
CA LEU A 255 11.81 -7.21 -29.02
C LEU A 255 12.05 -6.73 -30.46
N LYS A 256 11.41 -5.67 -30.95
CA LYS A 256 11.60 -5.29 -32.34
C LYS A 256 12.80 -4.37 -32.58
N ASP A 257 13.31 -3.59 -31.67
CA ASP A 257 14.44 -2.68 -31.96
C ASP A 257 15.16 -2.18 -30.71
N ASN A 258 15.80 -2.99 -29.91
CA ASN A 258 16.60 -2.55 -28.75
C ASN A 258 15.97 -1.43 -27.87
N SER A 259 14.70 -1.16 -28.06
CA SER A 259 13.96 -0.18 -27.29
C SER A 259 13.63 -0.72 -25.91
N SER A 260 13.79 0.09 -24.88
CA SER A 260 13.34 -0.22 -23.54
C SER A 260 11.84 -0.56 -23.53
N GLY A 261 11.45 -1.55 -22.76
CA GLY A 261 10.03 -1.88 -22.57
C GLY A 261 9.23 -0.70 -22.05
N ASN A 262 7.94 -0.70 -22.33
CA ASN A 262 7.06 0.43 -22.08
C ASN A 262 5.97 0.05 -21.06
N ILE A 263 5.64 1.00 -20.19
CA ILE A 263 4.52 0.90 -19.26
C ILE A 263 3.32 1.65 -19.83
N ARG A 264 2.15 1.01 -19.80
CA ARG A 264 0.86 1.65 -20.08
C ARG A 264 -0.23 1.16 -19.13
N LEU A 265 -1.40 1.78 -19.17
CA LEU A 265 -2.60 1.24 -18.52
C LEU A 265 -3.33 0.28 -19.44
N SER A 266 -4.00 -0.70 -18.84
CA SER A 266 -4.99 -1.49 -19.55
C SER A 266 -6.20 -0.63 -19.93
N SER A 267 -6.82 -0.91 -21.06
CA SER A 267 -7.99 -0.16 -21.56
C SER A 267 -9.13 -0.11 -20.53
N SER A 268 -9.32 -1.19 -19.76
CA SER A 268 -10.34 -1.27 -18.72
C SER A 268 -10.23 -0.18 -17.64
N LYS A 269 -9.02 0.30 -17.34
CA LYS A 269 -8.80 1.36 -16.33
C LYS A 269 -9.29 2.73 -16.77
N LEU A 270 -9.36 2.99 -18.08
CA LEU A 270 -9.81 4.25 -18.63
C LEU A 270 -11.28 4.23 -19.12
N ASN A 271 -11.90 3.07 -19.17
CA ASN A 271 -13.27 2.93 -19.69
C ASN A 271 -14.30 3.86 -19.00
N ALA A 272 -14.20 4.00 -17.67
CA ALA A 272 -15.10 4.89 -16.93
C ALA A 272 -14.84 6.36 -17.28
N LEU A 273 -13.58 6.76 -17.50
CA LEU A 273 -13.26 8.12 -17.94
C LEU A 273 -13.81 8.40 -19.35
N TYR A 274 -13.57 7.50 -20.31
CA TYR A 274 -14.10 7.66 -21.67
C TYR A 274 -15.64 7.78 -21.68
N LYS A 275 -16.33 6.91 -20.95
CA LYS A 275 -17.78 6.99 -20.79
C LYS A 275 -18.22 8.31 -20.16
N ALA A 276 -17.54 8.79 -19.13
CA ALA A 276 -17.86 10.06 -18.48
C ALA A 276 -17.68 11.24 -19.45
N LEU A 277 -16.57 11.30 -20.19
CA LEU A 277 -16.31 12.35 -21.18
C LEU A 277 -17.36 12.34 -22.31
N TYR A 278 -17.73 11.16 -22.80
CA TYR A 278 -18.79 11.00 -23.78
C TYR A 278 -20.14 11.54 -23.27
N GLU A 279 -20.56 11.14 -22.08
CA GLU A 279 -21.83 11.60 -21.49
C GLU A 279 -21.81 13.12 -21.21
N ILE A 280 -20.67 13.69 -20.84
CA ILE A 280 -20.53 15.14 -20.68
C ILE A 280 -20.72 15.86 -22.02
N LYS A 281 -20.10 15.38 -23.10
CA LYS A 281 -20.26 15.93 -24.47
C LYS A 281 -21.70 15.83 -24.98
N LYS A 282 -22.39 14.79 -24.58
CA LYS A 282 -23.83 14.58 -24.88
C LYS A 282 -24.77 15.50 -24.09
N GLY A 283 -24.27 16.25 -23.10
CA GLY A 283 -25.06 17.12 -22.24
C GLY A 283 -25.75 16.44 -21.06
N SER A 284 -25.37 15.20 -20.73
CA SER A 284 -25.97 14.46 -19.63
C SER A 284 -25.73 15.16 -18.27
N SER A 285 -26.71 15.06 -17.36
CA SER A 285 -26.61 15.66 -16.03
C SER A 285 -25.52 15.01 -15.18
N SER A 286 -24.91 15.79 -14.29
CA SER A 286 -23.88 15.27 -13.35
C SER A 286 -24.40 14.10 -12.51
N LYS A 287 -25.67 14.10 -12.13
CA LYS A 287 -26.34 13.01 -11.42
C LYS A 287 -26.35 11.72 -12.26
N HIS A 288 -26.75 11.81 -13.52
CA HIS A 288 -26.78 10.67 -14.44
C HIS A 288 -25.39 10.04 -14.57
N ILE A 289 -24.36 10.87 -14.83
CA ILE A 289 -22.98 10.40 -15.00
C ILE A 289 -22.45 9.75 -13.73
N CYS A 290 -22.65 10.39 -12.57
CA CYS A 290 -22.20 9.83 -11.29
C CYS A 290 -22.82 8.47 -10.98
N ILE A 291 -24.13 8.30 -11.24
CA ILE A 291 -24.83 7.05 -10.95
C ILE A 291 -24.47 5.98 -11.99
N LYS A 292 -24.57 6.28 -13.29
CA LYS A 292 -24.43 5.28 -14.36
C LYS A 292 -22.99 4.89 -14.67
N VAL A 293 -22.06 5.86 -14.61
CA VAL A 293 -20.66 5.60 -14.96
C VAL A 293 -19.82 5.24 -13.74
N PHE A 294 -20.01 5.95 -12.63
CA PHE A 294 -19.16 5.77 -11.43
C PHE A 294 -19.83 4.97 -10.31
N ASN A 295 -21.10 4.55 -10.49
CA ASN A 295 -21.91 3.84 -9.47
C ASN A 295 -21.94 4.59 -8.12
N LEU A 296 -21.97 5.92 -8.17
CA LEU A 296 -22.03 6.78 -7.00
C LEU A 296 -23.50 7.09 -6.69
N LYS A 297 -23.99 6.54 -5.56
CA LYS A 297 -25.33 6.83 -5.04
C LYS A 297 -25.24 7.52 -3.71
N LEU A 298 -26.02 8.57 -3.53
CA LEU A 298 -26.17 9.24 -2.23
C LEU A 298 -26.96 8.31 -1.29
N LYS A 299 -26.33 7.88 -0.20
CA LYS A 299 -26.90 6.83 0.66
C LYS A 299 -28.03 7.29 1.59
N ARG A 300 -28.04 8.55 2.05
CA ARG A 300 -29.09 9.14 2.91
C ARG A 300 -29.17 10.64 2.73
N PHE A 301 -30.39 11.18 2.82
CA PHE A 301 -30.67 12.60 2.95
C PHE A 301 -31.01 12.92 4.39
N ILE A 302 -30.22 13.75 5.03
CA ILE A 302 -30.44 14.20 6.43
C ILE A 302 -31.37 15.41 6.43
N TYR A 303 -31.40 16.23 5.35
CA TYR A 303 -32.18 17.48 5.28
C TYR A 303 -33.34 17.36 4.30
N LYS A 304 -34.56 17.69 4.77
CA LYS A 304 -35.79 17.68 3.96
C LYS A 304 -35.96 18.93 3.09
N LYS A 305 -35.43 20.10 3.51
CA LYS A 305 -35.52 21.35 2.75
C LYS A 305 -34.44 21.44 1.67
N ASN A 306 -34.81 21.89 0.47
CA ASN A 306 -33.90 22.08 -0.69
C ASN A 306 -33.16 20.80 -1.17
N LYS A 307 -33.82 19.65 -1.09
CA LYS A 307 -33.26 18.35 -1.47
C LYS A 307 -32.68 18.35 -2.88
N GLU A 308 -33.40 18.85 -3.88
CA GLU A 308 -32.98 18.85 -5.28
C GLU A 308 -31.72 19.72 -5.51
N LYS A 309 -31.70 20.92 -4.93
CA LYS A 309 -30.54 21.82 -5.03
C LYS A 309 -29.30 21.22 -4.36
N PHE A 310 -29.47 20.58 -3.20
CA PHE A 310 -28.38 19.87 -2.52
C PHE A 310 -27.87 18.69 -3.34
N GLU A 311 -28.79 17.89 -3.90
CA GLU A 311 -28.45 16.72 -4.73
C GLU A 311 -27.71 17.15 -5.99
N ALA A 312 -28.15 18.19 -6.69
CA ALA A 312 -27.47 18.74 -7.85
C ALA A 312 -26.05 19.22 -7.52
N LYS A 313 -25.88 19.97 -6.42
CA LYS A 313 -24.56 20.42 -5.94
C LYS A 313 -23.65 19.25 -5.55
N PHE A 314 -24.19 18.23 -4.86
CA PHE A 314 -23.46 17.04 -4.49
C PHE A 314 -22.91 16.31 -5.72
N TYR A 315 -23.77 15.97 -6.70
CA TYR A 315 -23.32 15.23 -7.88
C TYR A 315 -22.39 16.06 -8.78
N SER A 316 -22.60 17.37 -8.87
CA SER A 316 -21.66 18.28 -9.55
C SER A 316 -20.28 18.22 -8.92
N SER A 317 -20.20 18.35 -7.60
CA SER A 317 -18.91 18.27 -6.86
C SER A 317 -18.27 16.88 -6.99
N GLN A 318 -19.05 15.80 -6.93
CA GLN A 318 -18.53 14.44 -7.10
C GLN A 318 -17.96 14.20 -8.51
N LEU A 319 -18.66 14.67 -9.55
CA LEU A 319 -18.17 14.58 -10.93
C LEU A 319 -16.87 15.37 -11.09
N LYS A 320 -16.83 16.62 -10.60
CA LYS A 320 -15.62 17.44 -10.57
C LYS A 320 -14.45 16.71 -9.94
N ASN A 321 -14.64 16.18 -8.73
CA ASN A 321 -13.60 15.45 -7.99
C ASN A 321 -13.11 14.20 -8.74
N LYS A 322 -14.02 13.46 -9.42
CA LYS A 322 -13.65 12.31 -10.24
C LYS A 322 -12.78 12.70 -11.43
N LEU A 323 -13.16 13.76 -12.14
CA LEU A 323 -12.38 14.25 -13.29
C LEU A 323 -11.00 14.75 -12.85
N LEU A 324 -10.92 15.54 -11.76
CA LEU A 324 -9.66 16.00 -11.20
C LEU A 324 -8.78 14.83 -10.74
N GLY A 325 -9.38 13.80 -10.15
CA GLY A 325 -8.65 12.57 -9.78
C GLY A 325 -8.05 11.86 -10.99
N TYR A 326 -8.80 11.72 -12.09
CA TYR A 326 -8.27 11.17 -13.35
C TYR A 326 -7.18 12.07 -13.94
N ARG A 327 -7.38 13.39 -13.95
CA ARG A 327 -6.34 14.34 -14.40
C ARG A 327 -5.02 14.14 -13.65
N SER A 328 -5.08 14.13 -12.32
CA SER A 328 -3.89 13.95 -11.48
C SER A 328 -3.23 12.58 -11.72
N TYR A 329 -4.04 11.54 -11.92
CA TYR A 329 -3.55 10.20 -12.21
C TYR A 329 -2.83 10.12 -13.56
N LEU A 330 -3.41 10.70 -14.63
CA LEU A 330 -2.79 10.75 -15.95
C LEU A 330 -1.51 11.62 -15.94
N LEU A 331 -1.56 12.75 -15.23
CA LEU A 331 -0.40 13.64 -15.08
C LEU A 331 0.78 12.93 -14.41
N SER A 332 0.51 11.98 -13.49
CA SER A 332 1.58 11.20 -12.85
C SER A 332 2.39 10.38 -13.85
N PHE A 333 1.79 9.88 -14.94
CA PHE A 333 2.50 9.18 -16.02
C PHE A 333 3.38 10.13 -16.83
N VAL A 334 2.85 11.32 -17.14
CA VAL A 334 3.60 12.35 -17.91
C VAL A 334 4.83 12.79 -17.11
N ILE A 335 4.67 13.07 -15.81
CA ILE A 335 5.78 13.47 -14.93
C ILE A 335 6.78 12.31 -14.79
N PHE A 336 6.29 11.08 -14.60
CA PHE A 336 7.15 9.91 -14.47
C PHE A 336 7.98 9.67 -15.73
N HIS A 337 7.36 9.81 -16.91
CA HIS A 337 8.07 9.66 -18.19
C HIS A 337 9.20 10.68 -18.37
N LYS A 338 9.04 11.92 -17.91
CA LYS A 338 10.10 12.93 -18.00
C LYS A 338 11.41 12.45 -17.37
N LYS A 339 11.32 11.68 -16.27
CA LYS A 339 12.49 11.18 -15.53
C LYS A 339 12.98 9.82 -16.02
N TYR A 340 12.06 8.87 -16.22
CA TYR A 340 12.38 7.44 -16.40
C TYR A 340 12.28 6.97 -17.85
N LYS A 341 11.64 7.74 -18.76
CA LYS A 341 11.52 7.45 -20.20
C LYS A 341 10.93 6.06 -20.54
N CYS A 342 10.11 5.48 -19.65
CA CYS A 342 9.61 4.12 -19.77
C CYS A 342 8.08 4.01 -19.96
N ILE A 343 7.39 5.11 -20.26
CA ILE A 343 5.96 5.07 -20.59
C ILE A 343 5.78 4.92 -22.10
N ASN A 344 4.84 4.06 -22.49
CA ASN A 344 4.51 3.84 -23.91
C ASN A 344 4.14 5.16 -24.60
N PRO A 345 4.78 5.51 -25.75
CA PRO A 345 4.57 6.80 -26.41
C PRO A 345 3.12 7.07 -26.80
N ILE A 346 2.42 6.08 -27.39
CA ILE A 346 1.02 6.21 -27.79
C ILE A 346 0.13 6.43 -26.57
N PHE A 347 0.45 5.75 -25.46
CA PHE A 347 -0.27 5.96 -24.21
C PHE A 347 0.02 7.33 -23.59
N LEU A 348 1.24 7.84 -23.73
CA LEU A 348 1.62 9.17 -23.27
C LEU A 348 0.84 10.27 -24.01
N GLU A 349 0.75 10.18 -25.33
CA GLU A 349 -0.09 11.07 -26.14
C GLU A 349 -1.55 11.05 -25.71
N LYS A 350 -2.11 9.84 -25.46
CA LYS A 350 -3.46 9.70 -24.91
C LYS A 350 -3.58 10.37 -23.53
N CYS A 351 -2.59 10.29 -22.67
CA CYS A 351 -2.62 10.98 -21.36
C CYS A 351 -2.70 12.49 -21.56
N VAL A 352 -1.86 13.07 -22.42
CA VAL A 352 -1.85 14.52 -22.69
C VAL A 352 -3.21 14.96 -23.27
N PHE A 353 -3.72 14.23 -24.25
CA PHE A 353 -5.05 14.51 -24.84
C PHE A 353 -6.17 14.47 -23.78
N LEU A 354 -6.24 13.41 -22.97
CA LEU A 354 -7.29 13.28 -21.96
C LEU A 354 -7.17 14.35 -20.86
N ILE A 355 -5.96 14.76 -20.51
CA ILE A 355 -5.73 15.87 -19.58
C ILE A 355 -6.31 17.17 -20.14
N SER A 356 -6.03 17.50 -21.42
CA SER A 356 -6.53 18.71 -22.06
C SER A 356 -8.06 18.72 -22.18
N GLU A 357 -8.69 17.56 -22.48
CA GLU A 357 -10.14 17.41 -22.52
C GLU A 357 -10.76 17.66 -21.13
N ILE A 358 -10.18 17.10 -20.08
CA ILE A 358 -10.66 17.34 -18.71
C ILE A 358 -10.53 18.81 -18.33
N GLU A 359 -9.40 19.47 -18.62
CA GLU A 359 -9.17 20.89 -18.34
C GLU A 359 -10.16 21.79 -19.09
N SER A 360 -10.42 21.50 -20.36
CA SER A 360 -11.46 22.20 -21.15
C SER A 360 -12.85 22.09 -20.50
N ILE A 361 -13.21 20.90 -20.02
CA ILE A 361 -14.50 20.69 -19.32
C ILE A 361 -14.52 21.44 -17.99
N MET A 362 -13.43 21.45 -17.25
CA MET A 362 -13.33 22.16 -15.97
C MET A 362 -13.56 23.66 -16.14
N ASN A 363 -12.99 24.26 -17.17
CA ASN A 363 -13.13 25.69 -17.46
C ASN A 363 -14.53 26.07 -17.96
N ARG A 364 -15.28 25.13 -18.60
CA ARG A 364 -16.62 25.41 -19.16
C ARG A 364 -17.78 25.08 -18.22
N LYS A 365 -17.63 24.08 -17.37
CA LYS A 365 -18.75 23.50 -16.61
C LYS A 365 -18.71 23.78 -15.12
N PHE A 366 -17.55 24.05 -14.53
CA PHE A 366 -17.35 24.19 -13.09
C PHE A 366 -16.66 25.49 -12.69
#